data_ab73f60215fde974fa0c97002de11efc
#
_entry.id   ab73f60215fde974fa0c97002de11efc
#
_cell.length_a   1.000
_cell.length_b   1.000
_cell.length_c   1.000
_cell.angle_alpha   90.00
_cell.angle_beta   90.00
_cell.angle_gamma   90.00
#
_symmetry.space_group_name_H-M   'P 1'
#
loop_
_entity.id
_entity.type
_entity.pdbx_description
1 polymer ?
#
loop_
_entity_poly.entity_id
_entity_poly.type
_entity_poly.pdbx_seq_one_letter_code
_entity_poly.pdbx_strand_id
1 'polypeptide(L)'
;MTDILRTIDLSKRFGKTLVLDHLNMSVPEQSMYGLVGPNGAGKTTTIKILMNVLQPTEGMAEVFGRDCRRLSPEDFTQIGYVSENQQMPEWMTVEYFMNYLRPFYPQWDAERAQELLRQFELPRDRKIRNLSHGMRMKAALASSLAYRPRLIVLDEPFTGLDALVRDELIEGVLECADGATILISSHDLSEVESFASHIGYLDRGRLQFSEEMTSLVDRFREIEITLANPLHLPISWPPAWLNTEQSAAVVRFVDTQFDQERTMTEVHRLFGNTHRISVNPMPLRAIFVTLAKVGRKAA
;
A
#
# COMPACT_ATOMS: atom_id res chain seq x y z
N MET A 1 0.56 18.87 5.61
CA MET A 1 1.44 18.09 4.71
C MET A 1 0.85 18.23 3.31
N THR A 2 1.69 18.34 2.29
CA THR A 2 1.24 18.45 0.88
C THR A 2 1.10 17.03 0.32
N ASP A 3 0.02 16.77 -0.40
CA ASP A 3 -0.15 15.47 -1.07
C ASP A 3 0.59 15.47 -2.40
N ILE A 4 1.38 14.43 -2.66
CA ILE A 4 2.08 14.25 -3.94
C ILE A 4 1.19 13.57 -4.98
N LEU A 5 0.29 12.70 -4.51
CA LEU A 5 -0.74 12.04 -5.30
C LEU A 5 -2.09 12.25 -4.65
N ARG A 6 -3.11 12.51 -5.50
CA ARG A 6 -4.49 12.65 -5.02
C ARG A 6 -5.48 12.12 -6.04
N THR A 7 -6.51 11.43 -5.57
CA THR A 7 -7.69 11.11 -6.39
C THR A 7 -8.93 11.71 -5.76
N ILE A 8 -9.81 12.24 -6.60
CA ILE A 8 -11.04 12.93 -6.20
C ILE A 8 -12.21 12.33 -6.98
N ASP A 9 -13.07 11.59 -6.27
CA ASP A 9 -14.24 10.89 -6.81
C ASP A 9 -13.92 10.08 -8.08
N LEU A 10 -12.72 9.48 -8.08
CA LEU A 10 -12.17 8.81 -9.24
C LEU A 10 -12.95 7.54 -9.56
N SER A 11 -13.56 7.48 -10.75
CA SER A 11 -14.28 6.31 -11.21
C SER A 11 -13.76 5.82 -12.56
N LYS A 12 -13.74 4.49 -12.73
CA LYS A 12 -13.32 3.84 -13.98
C LYS A 12 -14.23 2.69 -14.34
N ARG A 13 -14.77 2.76 -15.57
CA ARG A 13 -15.56 1.67 -16.20
C ARG A 13 -14.82 1.10 -17.40
N PHE A 14 -14.89 -0.21 -17.56
CA PHE A 14 -14.53 -0.91 -18.79
C PHE A 14 -15.80 -1.59 -19.32
N GLY A 15 -16.39 -1.00 -20.34
CA GLY A 15 -17.71 -1.42 -20.80
C GLY A 15 -18.75 -1.30 -19.69
N LYS A 16 -19.36 -2.42 -19.27
CA LYS A 16 -20.35 -2.47 -18.19
C LYS A 16 -19.73 -2.64 -16.80
N THR A 17 -18.46 -3.00 -16.70
CA THR A 17 -17.81 -3.29 -15.42
C THR A 17 -17.25 -2.02 -14.78
N LEU A 18 -17.74 -1.69 -13.59
CA LEU A 18 -17.18 -0.62 -12.75
C LEU A 18 -15.99 -1.20 -11.97
N VAL A 19 -14.80 -0.67 -12.20
CA VAL A 19 -13.55 -1.12 -11.57
C VAL A 19 -13.11 -0.18 -10.46
N LEU A 20 -13.30 1.13 -10.63
CA LEU A 20 -13.11 2.12 -9.56
C LEU A 20 -14.43 2.86 -9.36
N ASP A 21 -14.79 3.09 -8.11
CA ASP A 21 -16.06 3.65 -7.71
C ASP A 21 -15.84 4.75 -6.66
N HIS A 22 -15.83 6.02 -7.12
CA HIS A 22 -15.65 7.23 -6.32
C HIS A 22 -14.42 7.13 -5.38
N LEU A 23 -13.29 6.68 -5.91
CA LEU A 23 -12.05 6.53 -5.15
C LEU A 23 -11.49 7.89 -4.74
N ASN A 24 -11.40 8.13 -3.44
CA ASN A 24 -10.77 9.29 -2.83
C ASN A 24 -9.53 8.82 -2.06
N MET A 25 -8.34 9.17 -2.53
CA MET A 25 -7.06 8.76 -1.95
C MET A 25 -6.11 9.96 -1.93
N SER A 26 -5.33 10.09 -0.86
CA SER A 26 -4.24 11.05 -0.72
C SER A 26 -2.97 10.33 -0.30
N VAL A 27 -1.86 10.66 -0.94
CA VAL A 27 -0.53 10.15 -0.59
C VAL A 27 0.33 11.34 -0.19
N PRO A 28 0.71 11.44 1.10
CA PRO A 28 1.55 12.53 1.58
C PRO A 28 2.95 12.53 0.96
N GLU A 29 3.54 13.69 0.74
CA GLU A 29 4.96 13.79 0.35
C GLU A 29 5.87 13.12 1.38
N GLN A 30 6.96 12.50 0.91
CA GLN A 30 7.97 11.81 1.73
C GLN A 30 7.41 10.63 2.54
N SER A 31 6.25 10.10 2.15
CA SER A 31 5.68 8.91 2.76
C SER A 31 5.97 7.64 1.95
N MET A 32 5.95 6.50 2.64
CA MET A 32 5.90 5.18 2.04
C MET A 32 4.47 4.67 2.14
N TYR A 33 3.72 4.77 1.04
CA TYR A 33 2.30 4.44 1.01
C TYR A 33 2.06 3.07 0.38
N GLY A 34 1.53 2.14 1.18
CA GLY A 34 1.10 0.82 0.74
C GLY A 34 -0.37 0.85 0.28
N LEU A 35 -0.64 0.65 -1.01
CA LEU A 35 -1.99 0.43 -1.53
C LEU A 35 -2.29 -1.06 -1.59
N VAL A 36 -2.95 -1.59 -0.56
CA VAL A 36 -3.19 -3.01 -0.38
C VAL A 36 -4.63 -3.38 -0.76
N GLY A 37 -4.80 -4.58 -1.29
CA GLY A 37 -6.14 -5.10 -1.62
C GLY A 37 -6.08 -6.35 -2.48
N PRO A 38 -7.18 -7.12 -2.57
CA PRO A 38 -7.22 -8.35 -3.34
C PRO A 38 -6.98 -8.11 -4.85
N ASN A 39 -6.66 -9.17 -5.58
CA ASN A 39 -6.59 -9.10 -7.03
C ASN A 39 -7.93 -8.67 -7.61
N GLY A 40 -7.88 -7.73 -8.58
CA GLY A 40 -9.08 -7.12 -9.15
C GLY A 40 -9.69 -5.98 -8.32
N ALA A 41 -9.11 -5.58 -7.20
CA ALA A 41 -9.62 -4.46 -6.38
C ALA A 41 -9.54 -3.09 -7.08
N GLY A 42 -8.68 -2.95 -8.11
CA GLY A 42 -8.50 -1.71 -8.85
C GLY A 42 -7.14 -1.03 -8.67
N LYS A 43 -6.19 -1.62 -7.92
CA LYS A 43 -4.86 -1.05 -7.62
C LYS A 43 -4.10 -0.63 -8.87
N THR A 44 -3.82 -1.58 -9.77
CA THR A 44 -3.16 -1.32 -11.06
C THR A 44 -3.94 -0.32 -11.93
N THR A 45 -5.27 -0.34 -11.88
CA THR A 45 -6.10 0.63 -12.62
C THR A 45 -5.89 2.04 -12.07
N THR A 46 -5.87 2.20 -10.76
CA THR A 46 -5.59 3.48 -10.08
C THR A 46 -4.21 4.00 -10.49
N ILE A 47 -3.17 3.15 -10.38
CA ILE A 47 -1.80 3.51 -10.75
C ILE A 47 -1.71 3.92 -12.24
N LYS A 48 -2.31 3.15 -13.14
CA LYS A 48 -2.32 3.47 -14.58
C LYS A 48 -3.02 4.79 -14.90
N ILE A 49 -4.03 5.19 -14.12
CA ILE A 49 -4.68 6.50 -14.28
C ILE A 49 -3.75 7.61 -13.78
N LEU A 50 -3.15 7.44 -12.59
CA LEU A 50 -2.16 8.38 -12.06
C LEU A 50 -0.99 8.61 -13.03
N MET A 51 -0.53 7.54 -13.68
CA MET A 51 0.54 7.60 -14.68
C MET A 51 0.07 8.02 -16.08
N ASN A 52 -1.17 8.50 -16.23
CA ASN A 52 -1.77 8.91 -17.50
C ASN A 52 -1.73 7.82 -18.61
N VAL A 53 -1.63 6.55 -18.23
CA VAL A 53 -1.72 5.40 -19.14
C VAL A 53 -3.19 5.08 -19.47
N LEU A 54 -4.08 5.31 -18.49
CA LEU A 54 -5.53 5.15 -18.63
C LEU A 54 -6.24 6.45 -18.30
N GLN A 55 -7.34 6.74 -19.03
CA GLN A 55 -8.19 7.87 -18.71
C GLN A 55 -9.26 7.45 -17.69
N PRO A 56 -9.59 8.27 -16.68
CA PRO A 56 -10.73 8.04 -15.82
C PRO A 56 -12.04 8.14 -16.62
N THR A 57 -13.12 7.53 -16.11
CA THR A 57 -14.47 7.74 -16.64
C THR A 57 -15.09 8.97 -16.01
N GLU A 58 -14.88 9.14 -14.70
CA GLU A 58 -15.37 10.28 -13.91
C GLU A 58 -14.34 10.64 -12.85
N GLY A 59 -14.43 11.86 -12.31
CA GLY A 59 -13.53 12.34 -11.29
C GLY A 59 -12.15 12.78 -11.84
N MET A 60 -11.19 12.90 -10.93
CA MET A 60 -9.88 13.47 -11.23
C MET A 60 -8.78 12.73 -10.44
N ALA A 61 -7.60 12.66 -11.04
CA ALA A 61 -6.37 12.22 -10.38
C ALA A 61 -5.28 13.27 -10.58
N GLU A 62 -4.54 13.56 -9.51
CA GLU A 62 -3.48 14.57 -9.49
C GLU A 62 -2.14 13.93 -9.11
N VAL A 63 -1.09 14.40 -9.77
CA VAL A 63 0.31 14.07 -9.47
C VAL A 63 1.07 15.39 -9.40
N PHE A 64 1.84 15.60 -8.32
CA PHE A 64 2.53 16.88 -8.06
C PHE A 64 1.58 18.09 -8.05
N GLY A 65 0.32 17.91 -7.60
CA GLY A 65 -0.70 18.95 -7.60
C GLY A 65 -1.24 19.32 -8.98
N ARG A 66 -0.97 18.52 -10.03
CA ARG A 66 -1.46 18.69 -11.40
C ARG A 66 -2.36 17.55 -11.82
N ASP A 67 -3.40 17.84 -12.57
CA ASP A 67 -4.21 16.79 -13.22
C ASP A 67 -3.30 15.86 -14.03
N CYS A 68 -3.37 14.55 -13.75
CA CYS A 68 -2.51 13.55 -14.40
C CYS A 68 -2.58 13.59 -15.94
N ARG A 69 -3.71 14.04 -16.52
CA ARG A 69 -3.89 14.20 -17.97
C ARG A 69 -3.06 15.34 -18.58
N ARG A 70 -2.50 16.20 -17.73
CA ARG A 70 -1.70 17.38 -18.12
C ARG A 70 -0.24 17.25 -17.72
N LEU A 71 0.20 16.06 -17.32
CA LEU A 71 1.61 15.80 -17.02
C LEU A 71 2.45 15.98 -18.29
N SER A 72 3.52 16.73 -18.17
CA SER A 72 4.49 16.96 -19.24
C SER A 72 5.60 15.88 -19.23
N PRO A 73 6.39 15.74 -20.29
CA PRO A 73 7.57 14.86 -20.26
C PRO A 73 8.52 15.16 -19.10
N GLU A 74 8.67 16.44 -18.73
CA GLU A 74 9.50 16.88 -17.60
C GLU A 74 8.95 16.39 -16.26
N ASP A 75 7.61 16.32 -16.09
CA ASP A 75 7.01 15.76 -14.88
C ASP A 75 7.34 14.26 -14.76
N PHE A 76 7.31 13.53 -15.89
CA PHE A 76 7.67 12.11 -15.91
C PHE A 76 9.15 11.83 -15.60
N THR A 77 10.05 12.78 -15.83
CA THR A 77 11.46 12.60 -15.41
C THR A 77 11.65 12.61 -13.89
N GLN A 78 10.62 12.98 -13.13
CA GLN A 78 10.62 12.97 -11.67
C GLN A 78 9.90 11.74 -11.09
N ILE A 79 9.41 10.83 -11.94
CA ILE A 79 8.63 9.64 -11.54
C ILE A 79 9.41 8.39 -11.91
N GLY A 80 9.75 7.56 -10.93
CA GLY A 80 10.20 6.18 -11.13
C GLY A 80 8.97 5.26 -11.18
N TYR A 81 8.79 4.52 -12.27
CA TYR A 81 7.70 3.57 -12.39
C TYR A 81 8.22 2.17 -12.71
N VAL A 82 7.81 1.21 -11.89
CA VAL A 82 8.12 -0.21 -12.06
C VAL A 82 6.83 -1.01 -11.89
N SER A 83 6.59 -1.96 -12.78
CA SER A 83 5.45 -2.88 -12.68
C SER A 83 5.89 -4.33 -12.88
N GLU A 84 5.14 -5.27 -12.30
CA GLU A 84 5.36 -6.73 -12.44
C GLU A 84 5.60 -7.15 -13.90
N ASN A 85 4.80 -6.62 -14.82
CA ASN A 85 4.82 -6.98 -16.24
C ASN A 85 5.56 -5.95 -17.11
N GLN A 86 6.52 -5.22 -16.55
CA GLN A 86 7.26 -4.22 -17.29
C GLN A 86 8.09 -4.85 -18.41
N GLN A 87 7.80 -4.43 -19.64
CA GLN A 87 8.58 -4.87 -20.79
C GLN A 87 9.85 -4.04 -20.92
N MET A 88 10.98 -4.72 -20.96
CA MET A 88 12.28 -4.13 -21.25
C MET A 88 12.82 -4.71 -22.56
N PRO A 89 13.68 -3.95 -23.30
CA PRO A 89 14.27 -4.43 -24.55
C PRO A 89 15.13 -5.69 -24.32
N GLU A 90 14.60 -6.86 -24.66
CA GLU A 90 15.19 -8.17 -24.34
C GLU A 90 16.57 -8.41 -24.97
N TRP A 91 16.87 -7.72 -26.10
CA TRP A 91 18.14 -7.85 -26.84
C TRP A 91 19.29 -7.04 -26.22
N MET A 92 18.98 -6.05 -25.36
CA MET A 92 19.98 -5.21 -24.68
C MET A 92 20.66 -5.99 -23.53
N THR A 93 21.92 -5.68 -23.26
CA THR A 93 22.54 -6.01 -21.98
C THR A 93 22.07 -5.05 -20.90
N VAL A 94 22.24 -5.42 -19.63
CA VAL A 94 21.87 -4.56 -18.50
C VAL A 94 22.59 -3.20 -18.62
N GLU A 95 23.88 -3.20 -18.84
CA GLU A 95 24.66 -1.96 -18.97
C GLU A 95 24.23 -1.12 -20.19
N TYR A 96 23.95 -1.78 -21.32
CA TYR A 96 23.46 -1.07 -22.52
C TYR A 96 22.09 -0.43 -22.25
N PHE A 97 21.20 -1.12 -21.54
CA PHE A 97 19.89 -0.60 -21.18
C PHE A 97 19.99 0.63 -20.27
N MET A 98 20.85 0.60 -19.24
CA MET A 98 21.09 1.76 -18.39
C MET A 98 21.62 2.97 -19.20
N ASN A 99 22.60 2.74 -20.07
CA ASN A 99 23.16 3.79 -20.92
C ASN A 99 22.15 4.32 -21.97
N TYR A 100 21.26 3.46 -22.46
CA TYR A 100 20.17 3.84 -23.38
C TYR A 100 19.16 4.78 -22.73
N LEU A 101 18.86 4.59 -21.43
CA LEU A 101 17.92 5.43 -20.70
C LEU A 101 18.50 6.80 -20.32
N ARG A 102 19.80 6.88 -20.12
CA ARG A 102 20.49 8.09 -19.63
C ARG A 102 20.10 9.39 -20.32
N PRO A 103 20.03 9.49 -21.68
CA PRO A 103 19.70 10.75 -22.34
C PRO A 103 18.25 11.21 -22.16
N PHE A 104 17.34 10.36 -21.70
CA PHE A 104 15.94 10.71 -21.45
C PHE A 104 15.70 11.37 -20.10
N TYR A 105 16.66 11.26 -19.17
CA TYR A 105 16.55 11.76 -17.81
C TYR A 105 17.63 12.80 -17.53
N PRO A 106 17.31 14.11 -17.53
CA PRO A 106 18.30 15.17 -17.29
C PRO A 106 19.04 15.05 -15.95
N GLN A 107 18.39 14.45 -14.95
CA GLN A 107 18.94 14.23 -13.60
C GLN A 107 19.62 12.87 -13.45
N TRP A 108 19.94 12.18 -14.56
CA TRP A 108 20.61 10.88 -14.49
C TRP A 108 21.94 10.96 -13.75
N ASP A 109 22.05 10.22 -12.66
CA ASP A 109 23.26 10.09 -11.88
C ASP A 109 24.02 8.82 -12.27
N ALA A 110 25.15 8.99 -12.98
CA ALA A 110 25.93 7.87 -13.48
C ALA A 110 26.62 7.08 -12.38
N GLU A 111 27.04 7.74 -11.30
CA GLU A 111 27.66 7.08 -10.14
C GLU A 111 26.62 6.25 -9.40
N ARG A 112 25.46 6.83 -9.17
CA ARG A 112 24.31 6.13 -8.58
C ARG A 112 23.88 4.92 -9.39
N ALA A 113 23.80 5.06 -10.72
CA ALA A 113 23.49 3.93 -11.61
C ALA A 113 24.48 2.77 -11.44
N GLN A 114 25.79 3.08 -11.29
CA GLN A 114 26.82 2.06 -11.06
C GLN A 114 26.73 1.44 -9.66
N GLU A 115 26.37 2.21 -8.65
CA GLU A 115 26.11 1.72 -7.29
C GLU A 115 24.94 0.75 -7.27
N LEU A 116 23.82 1.12 -7.89
CA LEU A 116 22.62 0.27 -7.99
C LEU A 116 22.91 -1.05 -8.70
N LEU A 117 23.69 -1.03 -9.78
CA LEU A 117 24.10 -2.25 -10.47
C LEU A 117 24.94 -3.18 -9.58
N ARG A 118 25.78 -2.62 -8.71
CA ARG A 118 26.58 -3.38 -7.74
C ARG A 118 25.73 -3.91 -6.60
N GLN A 119 24.89 -3.05 -6.01
CA GLN A 119 24.02 -3.37 -4.88
C GLN A 119 23.03 -4.50 -5.22
N PHE A 120 22.43 -4.44 -6.40
CA PHE A 120 21.51 -5.50 -6.87
C PHE A 120 22.22 -6.70 -7.49
N GLU A 121 23.57 -6.74 -7.48
CA GLU A 121 24.38 -7.80 -8.06
C GLU A 121 24.03 -8.13 -9.52
N LEU A 122 23.73 -7.09 -10.33
CA LEU A 122 23.28 -7.26 -11.70
C LEU A 122 24.46 -7.54 -12.66
N PRO A 123 24.41 -8.63 -13.44
CA PRO A 123 25.43 -8.96 -14.42
C PRO A 123 25.34 -8.01 -15.63
N ARG A 124 26.30 -7.09 -15.74
CA ARG A 124 26.26 -5.97 -16.71
C ARG A 124 26.18 -6.41 -18.16
N ASP A 125 26.94 -7.45 -18.51
CA ASP A 125 27.05 -7.94 -19.90
C ASP A 125 25.97 -8.95 -20.28
N ARG A 126 25.11 -9.34 -19.32
CA ARG A 126 24.03 -10.29 -19.58
C ARG A 126 22.86 -9.60 -20.25
N LYS A 127 22.32 -10.22 -21.32
CA LYS A 127 21.11 -9.73 -21.99
C LYS A 127 19.89 -9.87 -21.09
N ILE A 128 18.98 -8.88 -21.16
CA ILE A 128 17.76 -8.81 -20.34
C ILE A 128 16.91 -10.08 -20.49
N ARG A 129 16.80 -10.65 -21.70
CA ARG A 129 16.10 -11.92 -21.93
C ARG A 129 16.63 -13.11 -21.13
N ASN A 130 17.90 -13.06 -20.71
CA ASN A 130 18.58 -14.14 -19.97
C ASN A 130 18.61 -13.88 -18.45
N LEU A 131 17.94 -12.85 -17.97
CA LEU A 131 17.77 -12.56 -16.54
C LEU A 131 16.63 -13.39 -15.98
N SER A 132 16.74 -13.81 -14.72
CA SER A 132 15.61 -14.34 -13.97
C SER A 132 14.54 -13.24 -13.78
N HIS A 133 13.34 -13.60 -13.35
CA HIS A 133 12.28 -12.63 -13.06
C HIS A 133 12.74 -11.61 -12.00
N GLY A 134 13.32 -12.06 -10.88
CA GLY A 134 13.87 -11.19 -9.85
C GLY A 134 14.98 -10.27 -10.35
N MET A 135 15.90 -10.77 -11.18
CA MET A 135 16.96 -9.93 -11.77
C MET A 135 16.38 -8.89 -12.75
N ARG A 136 15.31 -9.21 -13.48
CA ARG A 136 14.62 -8.21 -14.32
C ARG A 136 13.98 -7.12 -13.47
N MET A 137 13.34 -7.50 -12.37
CA MET A 137 12.75 -6.54 -11.43
C MET A 137 13.82 -5.63 -10.80
N LYS A 138 14.95 -6.20 -10.38
CA LYS A 138 16.12 -5.43 -9.90
C LYS A 138 16.63 -4.46 -10.96
N ALA A 139 16.73 -4.89 -12.23
CA ALA A 139 17.17 -4.03 -13.33
C ALA A 139 16.18 -2.89 -13.62
N ALA A 140 14.87 -3.17 -13.59
CA ALA A 140 13.83 -2.16 -13.73
C ALA A 140 13.91 -1.13 -12.58
N LEU A 141 14.07 -1.60 -11.35
CA LEU A 141 14.21 -0.73 -10.18
C LEU A 141 15.48 0.11 -10.26
N ALA A 142 16.65 -0.49 -10.55
CA ALA A 142 17.90 0.24 -10.72
C ALA A 142 17.78 1.35 -11.78
N SER A 143 17.13 1.07 -12.91
CA SER A 143 16.91 2.06 -13.95
C SER A 143 16.00 3.21 -13.52
N SER A 144 15.00 2.92 -12.68
CA SER A 144 14.04 3.91 -12.17
C SER A 144 14.60 4.77 -11.02
N LEU A 145 15.62 4.29 -10.33
CA LEU A 145 16.24 4.99 -9.20
C LEU A 145 17.49 5.81 -9.59
N ALA A 146 18.05 5.54 -10.78
CA ALA A 146 19.30 6.16 -11.23
C ALA A 146 19.19 7.68 -11.45
N TYR A 147 18.00 8.23 -11.63
CA TYR A 147 17.74 9.66 -11.83
C TYR A 147 17.11 10.36 -10.62
N ARG A 148 17.15 9.73 -9.42
CA ARG A 148 16.67 10.28 -8.16
C ARG A 148 15.25 10.86 -8.26
N PRO A 149 14.23 10.05 -8.58
CA PRO A 149 12.87 10.53 -8.73
C PRO A 149 12.30 11.03 -7.40
N ARG A 150 11.41 12.03 -7.46
CA ARG A 150 10.65 12.51 -6.28
C ARG A 150 9.52 11.55 -5.90
N LEU A 151 9.01 10.80 -6.88
CA LEU A 151 7.93 9.82 -6.72
C LEU A 151 8.36 8.49 -7.32
N ILE A 152 8.27 7.43 -6.53
CA ILE A 152 8.52 6.06 -6.96
C ILE A 152 7.18 5.31 -6.89
N VAL A 153 6.73 4.76 -8.02
CA VAL A 153 5.50 3.98 -8.11
C VAL A 153 5.83 2.55 -8.48
N LEU A 154 5.49 1.63 -7.60
CA LEU A 154 5.75 0.20 -7.73
C LEU A 154 4.42 -0.56 -7.80
N ASP A 155 4.10 -1.14 -8.95
CA ASP A 155 2.85 -1.86 -9.16
C ASP A 155 3.08 -3.37 -9.09
N GLU A 156 2.72 -3.97 -7.95
CA GLU A 156 2.90 -5.39 -7.61
C GLU A 156 4.36 -5.88 -7.81
N PRO A 157 5.38 -5.16 -7.29
CA PRO A 157 6.78 -5.43 -7.64
C PRO A 157 7.32 -6.75 -7.07
N PHE A 158 6.65 -7.33 -6.09
CA PHE A 158 7.11 -8.55 -5.40
C PHE A 158 6.42 -9.83 -5.88
N THR A 159 5.46 -9.70 -6.77
CA THR A 159 4.69 -10.85 -7.28
C THR A 159 5.61 -11.87 -7.97
N GLY A 160 5.51 -13.13 -7.56
CA GLY A 160 6.29 -14.22 -8.12
C GLY A 160 7.77 -14.25 -7.72
N LEU A 161 8.18 -13.43 -6.75
CA LEU A 161 9.54 -13.44 -6.20
C LEU A 161 9.60 -14.36 -4.97
N ASP A 162 10.75 -15.00 -4.78
CA ASP A 162 11.05 -15.65 -3.50
C ASP A 162 11.33 -14.63 -2.39
N ALA A 163 11.29 -15.08 -1.14
CA ALA A 163 11.39 -14.19 0.02
C ALA A 163 12.74 -13.44 0.06
N LEU A 164 13.84 -14.09 -0.31
CA LEU A 164 15.17 -13.47 -0.26
C LEU A 164 15.28 -12.32 -1.27
N VAL A 165 14.88 -12.57 -2.52
CA VAL A 165 14.91 -11.53 -3.59
C VAL A 165 13.98 -10.38 -3.26
N ARG A 166 12.82 -10.66 -2.63
CA ARG A 166 11.91 -9.64 -2.16
C ARG A 166 12.55 -8.74 -1.10
N ASP A 167 13.18 -9.34 -0.08
CA ASP A 167 13.83 -8.60 0.99
C ASP A 167 14.98 -7.73 0.46
N GLU A 168 15.80 -8.24 -0.46
CA GLU A 168 16.83 -7.47 -1.16
C GLU A 168 16.28 -6.29 -1.97
N LEU A 169 15.10 -6.45 -2.60
CA LEU A 169 14.44 -5.35 -3.31
C LEU A 169 13.90 -4.29 -2.35
N ILE A 170 13.29 -4.71 -1.22
CA ILE A 170 12.80 -3.79 -0.19
C ILE A 170 13.96 -2.97 0.36
N GLU A 171 15.06 -3.62 0.78
CA GLU A 171 16.26 -2.93 1.25
C GLU A 171 16.79 -1.94 0.22
N GLY A 172 16.90 -2.37 -1.05
CA GLY A 172 17.35 -1.50 -2.13
C GLY A 172 16.45 -0.30 -2.36
N VAL A 173 15.12 -0.44 -2.24
CA VAL A 173 14.17 0.67 -2.32
C VAL A 173 14.36 1.62 -1.14
N LEU A 174 14.47 1.09 0.09
CA LEU A 174 14.59 1.89 1.31
C LEU A 174 15.89 2.71 1.33
N GLU A 175 17.00 2.11 0.96
CA GLU A 175 18.30 2.80 0.91
C GLU A 175 18.37 3.87 -0.20
N CYS A 176 17.56 3.69 -1.25
CA CYS A 176 17.59 4.56 -2.42
C CYS A 176 16.51 5.65 -2.41
N ALA A 177 15.54 5.54 -1.51
CA ALA A 177 14.37 6.41 -1.45
C ALA A 177 14.61 7.75 -0.72
N ASP A 178 15.87 8.14 -0.51
CA ASP A 178 16.25 9.33 0.26
C ASP A 178 15.42 10.58 -0.11
N GLY A 179 14.41 10.86 0.71
CA GLY A 179 13.48 11.98 0.52
C GLY A 179 12.40 11.78 -0.57
N ALA A 180 12.37 10.66 -1.28
CA ALA A 180 11.32 10.37 -2.27
C ALA A 180 10.03 9.86 -1.58
N THR A 181 8.90 10.07 -2.26
CA THR A 181 7.65 9.41 -1.89
C THR A 181 7.54 8.08 -2.64
N ILE A 182 7.11 7.03 -1.94
CA ILE A 182 6.89 5.72 -2.54
C ILE A 182 5.41 5.38 -2.48
N LEU A 183 4.82 5.06 -3.63
CA LEU A 183 3.53 4.36 -3.73
C LEU A 183 3.80 2.94 -4.18
N ILE A 184 3.43 1.97 -3.36
CA ILE A 184 3.57 0.55 -3.70
C ILE A 184 2.22 -0.13 -3.62
N SER A 185 1.83 -0.87 -4.67
CA SER A 185 0.66 -1.74 -4.62
C SER A 185 1.06 -3.16 -4.26
N SER A 186 0.24 -3.82 -3.45
CA SER A 186 0.38 -5.23 -3.13
C SER A 186 -0.96 -5.90 -2.85
N HIS A 187 -1.04 -7.19 -3.11
CA HIS A 187 -2.15 -8.03 -2.66
C HIS A 187 -1.82 -8.77 -1.35
N ASP A 188 -0.58 -8.74 -0.91
CA ASP A 188 -0.12 -9.28 0.37
C ASP A 188 0.32 -8.16 1.32
N LEU A 189 -0.37 -8.06 2.45
CA LEU A 189 -0.08 -7.09 3.48
C LEU A 189 1.33 -7.23 4.06
N SER A 190 1.81 -8.47 4.19
CA SER A 190 3.14 -8.75 4.77
C SER A 190 4.29 -8.15 3.96
N GLU A 191 4.05 -7.83 2.68
CA GLU A 191 5.05 -7.20 1.82
C GLU A 191 5.28 -5.72 2.12
N VAL A 192 4.29 -5.06 2.73
CA VAL A 192 4.34 -3.61 3.00
C VAL A 192 4.37 -3.27 4.49
N GLU A 193 3.97 -4.20 5.35
CA GLU A 193 3.85 -4.01 6.81
C GLU A 193 5.16 -3.55 7.45
N SER A 194 6.30 -4.02 6.96
CA SER A 194 7.60 -3.76 7.58
C SER A 194 8.16 -2.36 7.31
N PHE A 195 7.66 -1.65 6.30
CA PHE A 195 8.25 -0.38 5.87
C PHE A 195 7.24 0.73 5.55
N ALA A 196 5.97 0.40 5.30
CA ALA A 196 4.98 1.42 4.97
C ALA A 196 4.69 2.33 6.17
N SER A 197 4.75 3.65 5.95
CA SER A 197 4.32 4.66 6.94
C SER A 197 2.81 4.93 6.85
N HIS A 198 2.23 4.75 5.68
CA HIS A 198 0.80 4.93 5.40
C HIS A 198 0.26 3.72 4.65
N ILE A 199 -1.01 3.42 4.86
CA ILE A 199 -1.65 2.29 4.21
C ILE A 199 -3.07 2.64 3.76
N GLY A 200 -3.39 2.26 2.53
CA GLY A 200 -4.74 2.30 1.98
C GLY A 200 -5.23 0.90 1.65
N TYR A 201 -6.43 0.55 2.08
CA TYR A 201 -7.06 -0.71 1.72
C TYR A 201 -8.13 -0.51 0.67
N LEU A 202 -7.86 -1.03 -0.52
CA LEU A 202 -8.76 -0.97 -1.68
C LEU A 202 -9.49 -2.31 -1.83
N ASP A 203 -10.81 -2.29 -1.82
CA ASP A 203 -11.65 -3.46 -2.12
C ASP A 203 -12.81 -3.06 -3.03
N ARG A 204 -13.06 -3.86 -4.08
CA ARG A 204 -14.14 -3.64 -5.06
C ARG A 204 -14.22 -2.21 -5.62
N GLY A 205 -13.07 -1.63 -5.91
CA GLY A 205 -12.94 -0.28 -6.48
C GLY A 205 -13.14 0.87 -5.49
N ARG A 206 -13.33 0.60 -4.21
CA ARG A 206 -13.51 1.60 -3.16
C ARG A 206 -12.39 1.52 -2.12
N LEU A 207 -11.90 2.67 -1.71
CA LEU A 207 -10.97 2.76 -0.59
C LEU A 207 -11.76 2.60 0.71
N GLN A 208 -11.48 1.53 1.43
CA GLN A 208 -12.17 1.22 2.69
C GLN A 208 -11.62 2.05 3.84
N PHE A 209 -10.34 2.30 3.83
CA PHE A 209 -9.64 3.24 4.71
C PHE A 209 -8.31 3.65 4.09
N SER A 210 -7.79 4.79 4.54
CA SER A 210 -6.45 5.30 4.21
C SER A 210 -5.96 6.10 5.40
N GLU A 211 -4.89 5.66 6.05
CA GLU A 211 -4.39 6.29 7.27
C GLU A 211 -2.92 5.95 7.53
N GLU A 212 -2.32 6.68 8.46
CA GLU A 212 -0.99 6.40 8.97
C GLU A 212 -0.96 5.06 9.70
N MET A 213 0.09 4.27 9.50
CA MET A 213 0.24 2.92 10.05
C MET A 213 0.21 2.91 11.58
N THR A 214 0.89 3.87 12.21
CA THR A 214 0.91 3.99 13.69
C THR A 214 -0.49 4.27 14.23
N SER A 215 -1.22 5.20 13.64
CA SER A 215 -2.61 5.52 14.01
C SER A 215 -3.52 4.32 13.84
N LEU A 216 -3.37 3.56 12.75
CA LEU A 216 -4.14 2.35 12.50
C LEU A 216 -3.89 1.30 13.59
N VAL A 217 -2.62 1.01 13.89
CA VAL A 217 -2.26 0.00 14.91
C VAL A 217 -2.68 0.43 16.30
N ASP A 218 -2.59 1.72 16.62
CA ASP A 218 -2.90 2.22 17.96
C ASP A 218 -4.39 2.22 18.28
N ARG A 219 -5.25 2.49 17.30
CA ARG A 219 -6.70 2.55 17.52
C ARG A 219 -7.42 1.21 17.51
N PHE A 220 -6.75 0.11 17.09
CA PHE A 220 -7.32 -1.23 17.11
C PHE A 220 -6.81 -2.04 18.31
N ARG A 221 -7.74 -2.52 19.15
CA ARG A 221 -7.42 -3.44 20.26
C ARG A 221 -8.42 -4.58 20.30
N GLU A 222 -7.91 -5.77 20.58
CA GLU A 222 -8.75 -6.89 20.97
C GLU A 222 -8.98 -6.82 22.49
N ILE A 223 -10.24 -6.74 22.86
CA ILE A 223 -10.66 -6.68 24.28
C ILE A 223 -11.23 -8.03 24.65
N GLU A 224 -10.72 -8.60 25.74
CA GLU A 224 -11.26 -9.81 26.36
C GLU A 224 -11.67 -9.51 27.79
N ILE A 225 -12.93 -9.79 28.12
CA ILE A 225 -13.53 -9.54 29.44
C ILE A 225 -13.93 -10.87 30.03
N THR A 226 -13.47 -11.15 31.23
CA THR A 226 -13.97 -12.25 32.05
C THR A 226 -15.02 -11.70 33.02
N LEU A 227 -16.25 -12.15 32.90
CA LEU A 227 -17.38 -11.74 33.76
C LEU A 227 -17.36 -12.51 35.06
N ALA A 228 -17.71 -11.84 36.16
CA ALA A 228 -17.85 -12.49 37.46
C ALA A 228 -19.03 -13.47 37.50
N ASN A 229 -20.09 -13.17 36.74
CA ASN A 229 -21.26 -14.03 36.54
C ASN A 229 -21.66 -14.03 35.06
N PRO A 230 -22.21 -15.15 34.53
CA PRO A 230 -22.77 -15.16 33.19
C PRO A 230 -23.87 -14.08 33.07
N LEU A 231 -23.67 -13.15 32.17
CA LEU A 231 -24.63 -12.07 31.89
C LEU A 231 -25.29 -12.30 30.50
N HIS A 232 -26.52 -11.84 30.37
CA HIS A 232 -27.11 -11.70 29.03
C HIS A 232 -26.37 -10.64 28.24
N LEU A 233 -26.11 -10.93 26.97
CA LEU A 233 -25.51 -9.95 26.05
C LEU A 233 -26.30 -8.64 26.01
N PRO A 234 -25.62 -7.49 25.91
CA PRO A 234 -26.31 -6.23 25.70
C PRO A 234 -27.12 -6.28 24.41
N ILE A 235 -28.29 -5.64 24.44
CA ILE A 235 -29.23 -5.58 23.29
C ILE A 235 -28.56 -4.85 22.08
N SER A 236 -27.65 -3.92 22.35
CA SER A 236 -26.88 -3.20 21.33
C SER A 236 -25.44 -3.04 21.77
N TRP A 237 -24.54 -3.24 20.80
CA TRP A 237 -23.12 -3.01 20.96
C TRP A 237 -22.73 -1.62 20.46
N PRO A 238 -21.71 -0.97 21.04
CA PRO A 238 -21.14 0.24 20.46
C PRO A 238 -20.76 0.00 19.00
N PRO A 239 -21.02 0.93 18.06
CA PRO A 239 -20.73 0.75 16.65
C PRO A 239 -19.24 0.50 16.34
N ALA A 240 -18.35 1.00 17.21
CA ALA A 240 -16.92 0.80 17.08
C ALA A 240 -16.46 -0.61 17.51
N TRP A 241 -17.32 -1.42 18.13
CA TRP A 241 -17.00 -2.76 18.62
C TRP A 241 -17.42 -3.83 17.61
N LEU A 242 -16.46 -4.48 17.02
CA LEU A 242 -16.66 -5.48 15.97
C LEU A 242 -16.32 -6.89 16.47
N ASN A 243 -16.73 -7.90 15.70
CA ASN A 243 -16.44 -9.31 15.98
C ASN A 243 -16.77 -9.72 17.42
N THR A 244 -17.91 -9.26 17.92
CA THR A 244 -18.35 -9.56 19.29
C THR A 244 -18.70 -11.03 19.43
N GLU A 245 -18.01 -11.70 20.36
CA GLU A 245 -18.20 -13.13 20.68
C GLU A 245 -18.38 -13.30 22.19
N GLN A 246 -19.23 -14.25 22.58
CA GLN A 246 -19.37 -14.65 23.97
C GLN A 246 -19.26 -16.18 24.10
N SER A 247 -18.46 -16.60 25.03
CA SER A 247 -18.34 -18.01 25.44
C SER A 247 -18.40 -18.12 26.96
N ALA A 248 -19.47 -18.68 27.50
CA ALA A 248 -19.71 -18.78 28.94
C ALA A 248 -19.56 -17.40 29.64
N ALA A 249 -18.49 -17.25 30.42
CA ALA A 249 -18.19 -16.03 31.18
C ALA A 249 -17.19 -15.10 30.49
N VAL A 250 -16.77 -15.40 29.25
CA VAL A 250 -15.79 -14.59 28.51
C VAL A 250 -16.47 -13.88 27.33
N VAL A 251 -16.26 -12.58 27.25
CA VAL A 251 -16.70 -11.73 26.12
C VAL A 251 -15.47 -11.23 25.42
N ARG A 252 -15.45 -11.36 24.10
CA ARG A 252 -14.35 -10.88 23.25
C ARG A 252 -14.90 -9.99 22.13
N PHE A 253 -14.22 -8.89 21.85
CA PHE A 253 -14.54 -7.99 20.74
C PHE A 253 -13.32 -7.18 20.30
N VAL A 254 -13.41 -6.58 19.14
CA VAL A 254 -12.41 -5.64 18.63
C VAL A 254 -12.95 -4.21 18.75
N ASP A 255 -12.28 -3.37 19.54
CA ASP A 255 -12.52 -1.93 19.51
C ASP A 255 -11.70 -1.31 18.38
N THR A 256 -12.38 -0.70 17.42
CA THR A 256 -11.78 -0.08 16.22
C THR A 256 -11.40 1.39 16.43
N GLN A 257 -11.75 1.94 17.58
CA GLN A 257 -11.47 3.31 17.98
C GLN A 257 -11.02 3.36 19.42
N PHE A 258 -10.15 2.44 19.82
CA PHE A 258 -9.73 2.29 21.18
C PHE A 258 -9.22 3.60 21.79
N ASP A 259 -9.80 3.94 22.90
CA ASP A 259 -9.34 4.94 23.86
C ASP A 259 -9.56 4.36 25.26
N GLN A 260 -8.54 4.37 26.08
CA GLN A 260 -8.55 3.62 27.35
C GLN A 260 -9.67 4.08 28.29
N GLU A 261 -9.85 5.38 28.45
CA GLU A 261 -10.88 5.94 29.35
C GLU A 261 -12.30 5.64 28.82
N ARG A 262 -12.54 5.93 27.56
CA ARG A 262 -13.81 5.72 26.90
C ARG A 262 -14.18 4.23 26.88
N THR A 263 -13.26 3.37 26.43
CA THR A 263 -13.50 1.94 26.30
C THR A 263 -13.78 1.31 27.65
N MET A 264 -13.00 1.65 28.71
CA MET A 264 -13.24 1.14 30.05
C MET A 264 -14.58 1.62 30.63
N THR A 265 -14.95 2.88 30.40
CA THR A 265 -16.25 3.41 30.81
C THR A 265 -17.42 2.65 30.17
N GLU A 266 -17.36 2.40 28.86
CA GLU A 266 -18.37 1.63 28.12
C GLU A 266 -18.41 0.16 28.61
N VAL A 267 -17.26 -0.47 28.85
CA VAL A 267 -17.19 -1.83 29.40
C VAL A 267 -17.88 -1.90 30.76
N HIS A 268 -17.57 -0.99 31.69
CA HIS A 268 -18.20 -0.96 32.99
C HIS A 268 -19.71 -0.68 32.93
N ARG A 269 -20.12 0.18 32.02
CA ARG A 269 -21.54 0.52 31.78
C ARG A 269 -22.33 -0.69 31.28
N LEU A 270 -21.74 -1.50 30.36
CA LEU A 270 -22.43 -2.62 29.72
C LEU A 270 -22.36 -3.92 30.53
N PHE A 271 -21.25 -4.18 31.18
CA PHE A 271 -20.97 -5.48 31.86
C PHE A 271 -20.93 -5.38 33.39
N GLY A 272 -20.96 -4.17 33.95
CA GLY A 272 -20.93 -3.96 35.39
C GLY A 272 -19.63 -4.47 36.02
N ASN A 273 -19.74 -5.39 37.04
CA ASN A 273 -18.57 -5.92 37.72
C ASN A 273 -17.89 -7.00 36.88
N THR A 274 -16.73 -6.70 36.36
CA THR A 274 -15.86 -7.61 35.61
C THR A 274 -14.78 -8.20 36.50
N HIS A 275 -14.45 -9.48 36.32
CA HIS A 275 -13.37 -10.13 37.06
C HIS A 275 -12.00 -9.75 36.51
N ARG A 276 -11.86 -9.69 35.17
CA ARG A 276 -10.63 -9.36 34.48
C ARG A 276 -10.95 -8.73 33.14
N ILE A 277 -10.18 -7.70 32.75
CA ILE A 277 -10.18 -7.10 31.42
C ILE A 277 -8.75 -7.18 30.86
N SER A 278 -8.60 -7.76 29.68
CA SER A 278 -7.34 -7.79 28.93
C SER A 278 -7.49 -6.95 27.67
N VAL A 279 -6.52 -6.07 27.44
CA VAL A 279 -6.43 -5.21 26.24
C VAL A 279 -5.21 -5.65 25.48
N ASN A 280 -5.40 -6.22 24.30
CA ASN A 280 -4.33 -6.79 23.51
C ASN A 280 -4.13 -5.98 22.21
N PRO A 281 -2.89 -5.63 21.82
CA PRO A 281 -2.61 -5.08 20.50
C PRO A 281 -2.97 -6.09 19.43
N MET A 282 -3.45 -5.61 18.31
CA MET A 282 -3.79 -6.46 17.17
C MET A 282 -2.68 -6.43 16.11
N PRO A 283 -2.26 -7.60 15.60
CA PRO A 283 -1.40 -7.62 14.42
C PRO A 283 -2.17 -7.05 13.22
N LEU A 284 -1.47 -6.37 12.33
CA LEU A 284 -2.07 -5.68 11.19
C LEU A 284 -2.96 -6.59 10.34
N ARG A 285 -2.53 -7.83 10.12
CA ARG A 285 -3.34 -8.83 9.40
C ARG A 285 -4.72 -9.08 10.05
N ALA A 286 -4.78 -9.10 11.38
CA ALA A 286 -6.06 -9.29 12.09
C ALA A 286 -6.97 -8.06 11.96
N ILE A 287 -6.39 -6.85 11.95
CA ILE A 287 -7.09 -5.59 11.68
C ILE A 287 -7.73 -5.65 10.29
N PHE A 288 -6.96 -6.00 9.26
CA PHE A 288 -7.47 -6.13 7.89
C PHE A 288 -8.59 -7.14 7.74
N VAL A 289 -8.44 -8.33 8.34
CA VAL A 289 -9.50 -9.36 8.34
C VAL A 289 -10.77 -8.84 8.99
N THR A 290 -10.64 -8.08 10.08
CA THR A 290 -11.78 -7.47 10.78
C THR A 290 -12.49 -6.46 9.87
N LEU A 291 -11.76 -5.54 9.26
CA LEU A 291 -12.30 -4.53 8.36
C LEU A 291 -12.93 -5.12 7.09
N ALA A 292 -12.28 -6.12 6.49
CA ALA A 292 -12.80 -6.81 5.31
C ALA A 292 -14.14 -7.54 5.59
N LYS A 293 -14.32 -8.08 6.81
CA LYS A 293 -15.61 -8.71 7.21
C LYS A 293 -16.73 -7.69 7.34
N VAL A 294 -16.44 -6.47 7.80
CA VAL A 294 -17.45 -5.40 7.93
C VAL A 294 -17.90 -4.91 6.56
N GLY A 295 -16.97 -4.65 5.64
CA GLY A 295 -17.30 -4.23 4.27
C GLY A 295 -18.16 -5.24 3.52
N ARG A 296 -18.04 -6.56 3.82
CA ARG A 296 -18.86 -7.62 3.24
C ARG A 296 -20.28 -7.70 3.85
N LYS A 297 -20.48 -7.25 5.09
CA LYS A 297 -21.81 -7.23 5.73
C LYS A 297 -22.64 -6.01 5.35
N ALA A 298 -21.99 -4.94 4.88
CA ALA A 298 -22.64 -3.69 4.48
C ALA A 298 -22.99 -3.62 2.97
N ALA A 299 -22.55 -4.59 2.18
CA ALA A 299 -22.83 -4.76 0.74
C ALA A 299 -23.85 -5.88 0.51
#